data_bef531319a6b129dd22de4fd00a6b733
#
_entry.id   bef531319a6b129dd22de4fd00a6b733
#
_cell.length_a   1.000
_cell.length_b   1.000
_cell.length_c   1.000
_cell.angle_alpha   90.00
_cell.angle_beta   90.00
_cell.angle_gamma   90.00
#
_symmetry.space_group_name_H-M   'P 1'
#
loop_
_entity.id
_entity.type
_entity.pdbx_description
1 polymer ?
#
loop_
_entity_poly.entity_id
_entity_poly.type
_entity_poly.pdbx_seq_one_letter_code
_entity_poly.pdbx_strand_id
1 'polypeptide(L)'
;MKKKTLVSIAERSGCSISTVSRVLSGNAAKYRISQRTVARVTEEVKRCNYTPSLLAKGLRTNRTDTIGLLIPNIENSFFAGVAGVVIRESRNYNYKVVVVDTQEDERNEQDGLSALLARRVDGIVAAPCGSNSELFASVQEGGMPLVLIDRYLPDAGMLSYVTTDNYRGAVMATEYLLENGHRRIACIQGTPHSMPVRDRV
;
A
#
# COMPACT_ATOMS: atom_id res chain seq x y z
N MET A 1 28.36 21.34 3.89
CA MET A 1 27.12 21.85 3.26
C MET A 1 26.09 22.17 4.35
N LYS A 2 25.59 23.42 4.46
CA LYS A 2 24.52 23.76 5.43
C LYS A 2 23.27 22.96 5.11
N LYS A 3 22.74 22.26 6.11
CA LYS A 3 21.55 21.42 6.02
C LYS A 3 20.36 22.29 5.56
N LYS A 4 19.73 21.93 4.43
CA LYS A 4 18.56 22.62 3.88
C LYS A 4 17.36 22.28 4.77
N THR A 5 16.87 23.23 5.56
CA THR A 5 15.79 23.02 6.54
C THR A 5 14.69 24.05 6.38
N LEU A 6 13.51 23.80 6.94
CA LEU A 6 12.43 24.80 7.02
C LEU A 6 12.89 26.10 7.67
N VAL A 7 13.77 26.00 8.66
CA VAL A 7 14.37 27.16 9.35
C VAL A 7 15.15 28.02 8.37
N SER A 8 16.03 27.41 7.57
CA SER A 8 16.82 28.16 6.59
C SER A 8 15.99 28.80 5.47
N ILE A 9 14.86 28.22 5.09
CA ILE A 9 13.91 28.83 4.15
C ILE A 9 13.18 30.01 4.81
N ALA A 10 12.77 29.86 6.08
CA ALA A 10 12.10 30.91 6.85
C ALA A 10 12.99 32.14 6.98
N GLU A 11 14.24 31.96 7.38
CA GLU A 11 15.23 33.04 7.48
C GLU A 11 15.43 33.77 6.14
N ARG A 12 15.64 33.05 5.04
CA ARG A 12 15.88 33.61 3.72
C ARG A 12 14.65 34.30 3.11
N SER A 13 13.48 33.73 3.34
CA SER A 13 12.22 34.32 2.86
C SER A 13 11.71 35.46 3.75
N GLY A 14 12.32 35.72 4.90
CA GLY A 14 11.85 36.67 5.90
C GLY A 14 10.45 36.33 6.41
N CYS A 15 10.15 35.04 6.56
CA CYS A 15 8.86 34.56 7.03
C CYS A 15 9.03 33.67 8.26
N SER A 16 7.98 33.51 9.06
CA SER A 16 8.00 32.52 10.15
C SER A 16 8.03 31.10 9.59
N ILE A 17 8.58 30.16 10.36
CA ILE A 17 8.59 28.72 10.01
C ILE A 17 7.18 28.21 9.77
N SER A 18 6.20 28.70 10.57
CA SER A 18 4.78 28.33 10.39
C SER A 18 4.21 28.85 9.07
N THR A 19 4.56 30.06 8.64
CA THR A 19 4.16 30.60 7.34
C THR A 19 4.73 29.77 6.20
N VAL A 20 6.03 29.47 6.22
CA VAL A 20 6.68 28.59 5.22
C VAL A 20 6.02 27.21 5.18
N SER A 21 5.78 26.59 6.33
CA SER A 21 5.11 25.30 6.41
C SER A 21 3.70 25.32 5.81
N ARG A 22 2.92 26.36 6.06
CA ARG A 22 1.56 26.54 5.51
C ARG A 22 1.57 26.74 4.00
N VAL A 23 2.51 27.49 3.47
CA VAL A 23 2.71 27.66 2.02
C VAL A 23 3.06 26.34 1.37
N LEU A 24 4.04 25.61 1.90
CA LEU A 24 4.48 24.32 1.36
C LEU A 24 3.44 23.22 1.45
N SER A 25 2.52 23.32 2.41
CA SER A 25 1.39 22.40 2.57
C SER A 25 0.17 22.76 1.72
N GLY A 26 0.24 23.78 0.85
CA GLY A 26 -0.89 24.21 0.03
C GLY A 26 -2.00 24.96 0.79
N ASN A 27 -1.78 25.26 2.08
CA ASN A 27 -2.79 25.86 2.95
C ASN A 27 -2.73 27.42 3.01
N ALA A 28 -2.04 28.03 2.06
CA ALA A 28 -1.84 29.49 2.05
C ALA A 28 -3.17 30.27 2.08
N ALA A 29 -4.15 29.87 1.26
CA ALA A 29 -5.46 30.48 1.21
C ALA A 29 -6.23 30.35 2.54
N LYS A 30 -6.23 29.16 3.15
CA LYS A 30 -6.87 28.90 4.45
C LYS A 30 -6.35 29.82 5.56
N TYR A 31 -5.08 30.16 5.52
CA TYR A 31 -4.45 31.02 6.53
C TYR A 31 -4.27 32.48 6.05
N ARG A 32 -4.96 32.87 4.97
CA ARG A 32 -4.95 34.24 4.42
C ARG A 32 -3.53 34.77 4.15
N ILE A 33 -2.62 33.89 3.70
CA ILE A 33 -1.26 34.26 3.34
C ILE A 33 -1.28 34.94 1.97
N SER A 34 -0.70 36.13 1.85
CA SER A 34 -0.73 36.91 0.60
C SER A 34 0.02 36.18 -0.53
N GLN A 35 -0.43 36.40 -1.77
CA GLN A 35 0.22 35.83 -2.98
C GLN A 35 1.71 36.26 -3.08
N ARG A 36 2.03 37.48 -2.65
CA ARG A 36 3.41 37.96 -2.59
C ARG A 36 4.27 37.11 -1.64
N THR A 37 3.73 36.74 -0.49
CA THR A 37 4.43 35.85 0.47
C THR A 37 4.58 34.46 -0.09
N VAL A 38 3.54 33.91 -0.74
CA VAL A 38 3.59 32.60 -1.40
C VAL A 38 4.68 32.57 -2.46
N ALA A 39 4.72 33.58 -3.35
CA ALA A 39 5.74 33.67 -4.40
C ALA A 39 7.14 33.70 -3.82
N ARG A 40 7.40 34.55 -2.80
CA ARG A 40 8.70 34.66 -2.14
C ARG A 40 9.18 33.35 -1.52
N VAL A 41 8.31 32.65 -0.80
CA VAL A 41 8.64 31.34 -0.21
C VAL A 41 8.92 30.33 -1.29
N THR A 42 8.10 30.25 -2.34
CA THR A 42 8.26 29.31 -3.44
C THR A 42 9.58 29.52 -4.20
N GLU A 43 9.97 30.77 -4.41
CA GLU A 43 11.22 31.13 -5.05
C GLU A 43 12.43 30.66 -4.22
N GLU A 44 12.43 30.91 -2.91
CA GLU A 44 13.49 30.45 -2.01
C GLU A 44 13.59 28.91 -1.96
N VAL A 45 12.47 28.21 -1.96
CA VAL A 45 12.41 26.74 -2.02
C VAL A 45 13.07 26.25 -3.30
N LYS A 46 12.72 26.82 -4.46
CA LYS A 46 13.35 26.50 -5.75
C LYS A 46 14.85 26.80 -5.75
N ARG A 47 15.24 27.99 -5.32
CA ARG A 47 16.64 28.43 -5.28
C ARG A 47 17.50 27.52 -4.40
N CYS A 48 16.96 27.07 -3.27
CA CYS A 48 17.66 26.18 -2.35
C CYS A 48 17.56 24.72 -2.78
N ASN A 49 16.76 24.37 -3.81
CA ASN A 49 16.38 22.98 -4.12
C ASN A 49 15.98 22.22 -2.85
N TYR A 50 15.08 22.86 -2.06
CA TYR A 50 14.59 22.28 -0.82
C TYR A 50 13.41 21.36 -1.08
N THR A 51 13.50 20.14 -0.64
CA THR A 51 12.41 19.17 -0.65
C THR A 51 11.89 19.01 0.78
N PRO A 52 10.59 19.26 1.03
CA PRO A 52 10.00 19.01 2.33
C PRO A 52 10.22 17.57 2.78
N SER A 53 10.62 17.39 4.03
CA SER A 53 10.76 16.05 4.60
C SER A 53 9.38 15.42 4.80
N LEU A 54 9.11 14.31 4.12
CA LEU A 54 7.89 13.52 4.30
C LEU A 54 7.79 12.97 5.72
N LEU A 55 8.94 12.61 6.32
CA LEU A 55 9.00 12.15 7.72
C LEU A 55 8.53 13.25 8.69
N ALA A 56 9.01 14.50 8.51
CA ALA A 56 8.58 15.61 9.36
C ALA A 56 7.11 15.98 9.16
N LYS A 57 6.58 15.81 7.94
CA LYS A 57 5.16 15.95 7.65
C LYS A 57 4.37 14.83 8.35
N GLY A 58 4.81 13.59 8.19
CA GLY A 58 4.17 12.40 8.76
C GLY A 58 4.08 12.46 10.28
N LEU A 59 5.14 12.86 10.97
CA LEU A 59 5.15 13.04 12.43
C LEU A 59 4.11 14.06 12.91
N ARG A 60 3.86 15.11 12.14
CA ARG A 60 2.88 16.15 12.49
C ARG A 60 1.45 15.75 12.18
N THR A 61 1.22 15.03 11.08
CA THR A 61 -0.11 14.67 10.59
C THR A 61 -0.54 13.26 11.01
N ASN A 62 0.38 12.50 11.59
CA ASN A 62 0.27 11.05 11.82
C ASN A 62 -0.11 10.25 10.56
N ARG A 63 0.31 10.76 9.37
CA ARG A 63 0.06 10.13 8.06
C ARG A 63 1.31 10.24 7.20
N THR A 64 1.60 9.18 6.48
CA THR A 64 2.74 9.09 5.55
C THR A 64 2.32 9.22 4.09
N ASP A 65 1.01 9.22 3.82
CA ASP A 65 0.42 9.13 2.48
C ASP A 65 1.00 7.94 1.71
N THR A 66 1.21 6.82 2.42
CA THR A 66 1.84 5.60 1.87
C THR A 66 1.03 4.37 2.24
N ILE A 67 0.81 3.49 1.27
CA ILE A 67 0.20 2.15 1.44
C ILE A 67 1.29 1.11 1.22
N GLY A 68 1.33 0.08 2.07
CA GLY A 68 2.09 -1.14 1.84
C GLY A 68 1.30 -2.10 0.94
N LEU A 69 1.94 -2.67 -0.04
CA LEU A 69 1.41 -3.75 -0.85
C LEU A 69 2.34 -4.96 -0.74
N LEU A 70 1.82 -6.03 -0.14
CA LEU A 70 2.54 -7.29 0.02
C LEU A 70 1.99 -8.29 -0.99
N ILE A 71 2.84 -8.83 -1.85
CA ILE A 71 2.47 -9.80 -2.90
C ILE A 71 3.38 -11.01 -2.88
N PRO A 72 2.86 -12.19 -3.26
CA PRO A 72 3.64 -13.43 -3.20
C PRO A 72 4.78 -13.50 -4.20
N ASN A 73 4.59 -12.95 -5.41
CA ASN A 73 5.59 -13.01 -6.47
C ASN A 73 5.34 -11.92 -7.51
N ILE A 74 6.28 -10.99 -7.65
CA ILE A 74 6.20 -9.90 -8.62
C ILE A 74 6.39 -10.37 -10.07
N GLU A 75 7.06 -11.50 -10.28
CA GLU A 75 7.26 -12.08 -11.62
C GLU A 75 6.00 -12.76 -12.15
N ASN A 76 5.06 -13.12 -11.26
CA ASN A 76 3.77 -13.64 -11.66
C ASN A 76 2.93 -12.50 -12.26
N SER A 77 2.55 -12.64 -13.53
CA SER A 77 1.80 -11.62 -14.28
C SER A 77 0.48 -11.22 -13.64
N PHE A 78 -0.17 -12.13 -12.90
CA PHE A 78 -1.39 -11.82 -12.16
C PHE A 78 -1.11 -10.82 -11.03
N PHE A 79 -0.14 -11.11 -10.16
CA PHE A 79 0.19 -10.21 -9.05
C PHE A 79 0.84 -8.91 -9.54
N ALA A 80 1.64 -8.95 -10.62
CA ALA A 80 2.13 -7.73 -11.26
C ALA A 80 0.98 -6.86 -11.79
N GLY A 81 -0.04 -7.47 -12.38
CA GLY A 81 -1.26 -6.78 -12.83
C GLY A 81 -2.01 -6.15 -11.67
N VAL A 82 -2.24 -6.90 -10.59
CA VAL A 82 -2.88 -6.41 -9.36
C VAL A 82 -2.10 -5.23 -8.78
N ALA A 83 -0.77 -5.35 -8.66
CA ALA A 83 0.09 -4.27 -8.18
C ALA A 83 -0.05 -3.02 -9.05
N GLY A 84 -0.07 -3.18 -10.37
CA GLY A 84 -0.29 -2.08 -11.31
C GLY A 84 -1.61 -1.35 -11.08
N VAL A 85 -2.70 -2.08 -10.81
CA VAL A 85 -4.02 -1.50 -10.48
C VAL A 85 -3.96 -0.77 -9.14
N VAL A 86 -3.46 -1.40 -8.08
CA VAL A 86 -3.35 -0.78 -6.75
C VAL A 86 -2.53 0.50 -6.80
N ILE A 87 -1.38 0.49 -7.49
CA ILE A 87 -0.53 1.69 -7.65
C ILE A 87 -1.27 2.80 -8.40
N ARG A 88 -1.99 2.48 -9.47
CA ARG A 88 -2.73 3.46 -10.26
C ARG A 88 -3.86 4.09 -9.45
N GLU A 89 -4.67 3.26 -8.80
CA GLU A 89 -5.81 3.74 -8.03
C GLU A 89 -5.37 4.53 -6.79
N SER A 90 -4.32 4.10 -6.10
CA SER A 90 -3.78 4.83 -4.95
C SER A 90 -3.38 6.27 -5.28
N ARG A 91 -2.94 6.55 -6.54
CA ARG A 91 -2.61 7.91 -6.99
C ARG A 91 -3.82 8.85 -6.98
N ASN A 92 -5.02 8.32 -7.27
CA ASN A 92 -6.26 9.10 -7.25
C ASN A 92 -6.57 9.67 -5.85
N TYR A 93 -6.04 9.00 -4.82
CA TYR A 93 -6.16 9.40 -3.42
C TYR A 93 -4.87 10.03 -2.86
N ASN A 94 -3.91 10.39 -3.72
CA ASN A 94 -2.60 10.95 -3.36
C ASN A 94 -1.71 10.01 -2.51
N TYR A 95 -1.96 8.71 -2.53
CA TYR A 95 -1.09 7.72 -1.88
C TYR A 95 0.05 7.26 -2.79
N LYS A 96 1.16 6.94 -2.16
CA LYS A 96 2.27 6.16 -2.74
C LYS A 96 2.14 4.71 -2.30
N VAL A 97 2.65 3.79 -3.10
CA VAL A 97 2.64 2.37 -2.76
C VAL A 97 4.08 1.89 -2.61
N VAL A 98 4.35 1.21 -1.51
CA VAL A 98 5.58 0.43 -1.28
C VAL A 98 5.23 -1.03 -1.52
N VAL A 99 5.80 -1.61 -2.56
CA VAL A 99 5.60 -3.02 -2.90
C VAL A 99 6.66 -3.86 -2.23
N VAL A 100 6.23 -4.94 -1.60
CA VAL A 100 7.08 -5.99 -1.01
C VAL A 100 6.75 -7.30 -1.70
N ASP A 101 7.75 -7.91 -2.28
CA ASP A 101 7.69 -9.24 -2.88
C ASP A 101 8.15 -10.27 -1.85
N THR A 102 7.29 -11.20 -1.46
CA THR A 102 7.60 -12.21 -0.44
C THR A 102 8.23 -13.46 -1.03
N GLN A 103 8.21 -13.64 -2.35
CA GLN A 103 8.73 -14.80 -3.06
C GLN A 103 8.12 -16.13 -2.57
N GLU A 104 6.83 -16.12 -2.22
CA GLU A 104 6.10 -17.26 -1.65
C GLU A 104 6.74 -17.83 -0.36
N ASP A 105 7.49 -17.00 0.40
CA ASP A 105 8.18 -17.38 1.63
C ASP A 105 7.60 -16.66 2.84
N GLU A 106 7.21 -17.41 3.88
CA GLU A 106 6.58 -16.88 5.10
C GLU A 106 7.53 -15.98 5.93
N ARG A 107 8.84 -16.21 5.86
CA ARG A 107 9.82 -15.37 6.57
C ARG A 107 9.92 -14.01 5.89
N ASN A 108 10.00 -14.01 4.56
CA ASN A 108 9.99 -12.78 3.78
C ASN A 108 8.68 -12.01 3.99
N GLU A 109 7.56 -12.71 4.15
CA GLU A 109 6.26 -12.12 4.47
C GLU A 109 6.30 -11.41 5.83
N GLN A 110 6.79 -12.07 6.87
CA GLN A 110 6.94 -11.50 8.21
C GLN A 110 7.89 -10.30 8.23
N ASP A 111 9.04 -10.43 7.57
CA ASP A 111 10.02 -9.34 7.46
C ASP A 111 9.47 -8.16 6.67
N GLY A 112 8.74 -8.44 5.60
CA GLY A 112 8.06 -7.44 4.78
C GLY A 112 7.01 -6.66 5.55
N LEU A 113 6.14 -7.35 6.30
CA LEU A 113 5.15 -6.71 7.19
C LEU A 113 5.83 -5.84 8.24
N SER A 114 6.86 -6.38 8.91
CA SER A 114 7.64 -5.64 9.91
C SER A 114 8.27 -4.37 9.32
N ALA A 115 8.81 -4.47 8.11
CA ALA A 115 9.39 -3.32 7.41
C ALA A 115 8.36 -2.26 7.03
N LEU A 116 7.14 -2.65 6.64
CA LEU A 116 6.04 -1.72 6.35
C LEU A 116 5.56 -1.02 7.63
N LEU A 117 5.38 -1.76 8.72
CA LEU A 117 5.01 -1.22 10.03
C LEU A 117 6.06 -0.22 10.55
N ALA A 118 7.35 -0.56 10.44
CA ALA A 118 8.45 0.34 10.82
C ALA A 118 8.46 1.63 9.99
N ARG A 119 8.03 1.59 8.73
CA ARG A 119 7.85 2.76 7.86
C ARG A 119 6.59 3.56 8.17
N ARG A 120 5.73 3.08 9.08
CA ARG A 120 4.46 3.70 9.44
C ARG A 120 3.57 3.96 8.22
N VAL A 121 3.44 2.97 7.36
CA VAL A 121 2.45 3.06 6.27
C VAL A 121 1.05 3.28 6.84
N ASP A 122 0.18 3.95 6.10
CA ASP A 122 -1.17 4.32 6.57
C ASP A 122 -2.18 3.16 6.44
N GLY A 123 -1.80 2.12 5.71
CA GLY A 123 -2.58 0.90 5.53
C GLY A 123 -1.79 -0.13 4.72
N ILE A 124 -2.23 -1.38 4.79
CA ILE A 124 -1.61 -2.51 4.10
C ILE A 124 -2.66 -3.24 3.26
N VAL A 125 -2.28 -3.55 2.02
CA VAL A 125 -2.98 -4.50 1.15
C VAL A 125 -2.06 -5.69 0.99
N ALA A 126 -2.53 -6.91 1.26
CA ALA A 126 -1.69 -8.10 1.26
C ALA A 126 -2.34 -9.30 0.56
N ALA A 127 -1.58 -9.99 -0.27
CA ALA A 127 -1.91 -11.34 -0.73
C ALA A 127 -1.02 -12.32 0.06
N PRO A 128 -1.53 -13.00 1.10
CA PRO A 128 -0.73 -13.89 1.94
C PRO A 128 -0.09 -15.02 1.14
N CYS A 129 1.17 -15.36 1.45
CA CYS A 129 1.82 -16.52 0.84
C CYS A 129 1.66 -17.79 1.67
N GLY A 130 1.49 -17.65 2.99
CA GLY A 130 1.38 -18.76 3.92
C GLY A 130 0.04 -18.85 4.64
N SER A 131 0.06 -19.60 5.73
CA SER A 131 -1.09 -19.86 6.61
C SER A 131 -0.99 -19.12 7.95
N ASN A 132 -0.08 -18.15 8.08
CA ASN A 132 0.19 -17.44 9.34
C ASN A 132 -0.91 -16.41 9.64
N SER A 133 -2.10 -16.90 10.01
CA SER A 133 -3.25 -16.08 10.37
C SER A 133 -2.99 -15.19 11.58
N GLU A 134 -2.24 -15.68 12.58
CA GLU A 134 -1.90 -14.93 13.80
C GLU A 134 -1.09 -13.67 13.50
N LEU A 135 -0.16 -13.74 12.55
CA LEU A 135 0.64 -12.60 12.13
C LEU A 135 -0.23 -11.46 11.60
N PHE A 136 -1.15 -11.75 10.69
CA PHE A 136 -2.04 -10.75 10.10
C PHE A 136 -3.08 -10.24 11.10
N ALA A 137 -3.60 -11.12 11.96
CA ALA A 137 -4.51 -10.74 13.04
C ALA A 137 -3.83 -9.75 14.00
N SER A 138 -2.59 -10.03 14.43
CA SER A 138 -1.85 -9.13 15.33
C SER A 138 -1.60 -7.74 14.72
N VAL A 139 -1.36 -7.67 13.41
CA VAL A 139 -1.20 -6.40 12.69
C VAL A 139 -2.49 -5.58 12.73
N GLN A 140 -3.65 -6.21 12.52
CA GLN A 140 -4.95 -5.54 12.60
C GLN A 140 -5.30 -5.13 14.04
N GLU A 141 -5.08 -6.00 15.01
CA GLU A 141 -5.28 -5.71 16.45
C GLU A 141 -4.41 -4.53 16.91
N GLY A 142 -3.22 -4.40 16.34
CA GLY A 142 -2.35 -3.23 16.52
C GLY A 142 -2.90 -1.93 15.92
N GLY A 143 -4.08 -1.96 15.29
CA GLY A 143 -4.77 -0.79 14.72
C GLY A 143 -4.32 -0.42 13.32
N MET A 144 -3.54 -1.28 12.62
CA MET A 144 -3.15 -1.07 11.23
C MET A 144 -4.31 -1.42 10.30
N PRO A 145 -4.81 -0.50 9.47
CA PRO A 145 -5.76 -0.84 8.41
C PRO A 145 -5.18 -1.89 7.47
N LEU A 146 -5.85 -3.04 7.36
CA LEU A 146 -5.40 -4.19 6.60
C LEU A 146 -6.52 -4.78 5.77
N VAL A 147 -6.25 -5.05 4.49
CA VAL A 147 -7.15 -5.76 3.58
C VAL A 147 -6.37 -6.85 2.86
N LEU A 148 -6.88 -8.07 2.89
CA LEU A 148 -6.34 -9.18 2.11
C LEU A 148 -6.92 -9.15 0.69
N ILE A 149 -6.12 -9.55 -0.29
CA ILE A 149 -6.54 -9.65 -1.70
C ILE A 149 -6.19 -11.02 -2.27
N ASP A 150 -7.06 -11.51 -3.16
CA ASP A 150 -6.94 -12.82 -3.81
C ASP A 150 -6.94 -13.99 -2.83
N ARG A 151 -5.97 -14.05 -1.93
CA ARG A 151 -5.83 -15.07 -0.90
C ARG A 151 -6.38 -14.55 0.43
N TYR A 152 -7.11 -15.39 1.13
CA TYR A 152 -7.66 -15.09 2.45
C TYR A 152 -7.22 -16.14 3.48
N LEU A 153 -7.38 -15.81 4.75
CA LEU A 153 -6.96 -16.63 5.88
C LEU A 153 -8.19 -16.93 6.74
N PRO A 154 -8.78 -18.13 6.65
CA PRO A 154 -10.03 -18.47 7.35
C PRO A 154 -9.94 -18.31 8.86
N ASP A 155 -8.78 -18.62 9.44
CA ASP A 155 -8.53 -18.63 10.88
C ASP A 155 -8.05 -17.26 11.42
N ALA A 156 -7.98 -16.22 10.58
CA ALA A 156 -7.49 -14.89 10.96
C ALA A 156 -8.59 -13.98 11.52
N GLY A 157 -9.68 -14.51 12.04
CA GLY A 157 -10.76 -13.74 12.61
C GLY A 157 -11.49 -12.88 11.57
N MET A 158 -11.77 -11.60 11.92
CA MET A 158 -12.56 -10.69 11.06
C MET A 158 -11.69 -9.86 10.12
N LEU A 159 -10.66 -10.43 9.50
CA LEU A 159 -9.89 -9.73 8.47
C LEU A 159 -10.76 -9.44 7.24
N SER A 160 -10.74 -8.19 6.79
CA SER A 160 -11.38 -7.82 5.53
C SER A 160 -10.59 -8.41 4.36
N TYR A 161 -11.29 -8.99 3.40
CA TYR A 161 -10.64 -9.51 2.19
C TYR A 161 -11.49 -9.29 0.93
N VAL A 162 -10.83 -9.29 -0.21
CA VAL A 162 -11.44 -9.25 -1.54
C VAL A 162 -10.85 -10.40 -2.34
N THR A 163 -11.69 -11.33 -2.78
CA THR A 163 -11.30 -12.47 -3.60
C THR A 163 -12.32 -12.74 -4.69
N THR A 164 -11.96 -13.58 -5.64
CA THR A 164 -12.87 -14.11 -6.66
C THR A 164 -13.66 -15.28 -6.05
N ASP A 165 -14.89 -15.49 -6.52
CA ASP A 165 -15.65 -16.72 -6.22
C ASP A 165 -15.02 -17.91 -6.96
N ASN A 166 -13.96 -18.44 -6.36
CA ASN A 166 -13.13 -19.49 -6.94
C ASN A 166 -13.89 -20.81 -7.06
N TYR A 167 -14.74 -21.14 -6.07
CA TYR A 167 -15.58 -22.33 -6.09
C TYR A 167 -16.55 -22.30 -7.29
N ARG A 168 -17.33 -21.23 -7.39
CA ARG A 168 -18.30 -21.10 -8.48
C ARG A 168 -17.62 -21.07 -9.85
N GLY A 169 -16.48 -20.43 -9.97
CA GLY A 169 -15.69 -20.41 -11.20
C GLY A 169 -15.25 -21.82 -11.62
N ALA A 170 -14.82 -22.66 -10.67
CA ALA A 170 -14.44 -24.04 -10.94
C ALA A 170 -15.64 -24.91 -11.30
N VAL A 171 -16.77 -24.74 -10.59
CA VAL A 171 -18.04 -25.43 -10.91
C VAL A 171 -18.45 -25.13 -12.34
N MET A 172 -18.54 -23.86 -12.72
CA MET A 172 -18.92 -23.44 -14.07
C MET A 172 -18.00 -24.02 -15.14
N ALA A 173 -16.69 -24.02 -14.92
CA ALA A 173 -15.72 -24.59 -15.85
C ALA A 173 -15.92 -26.12 -16.01
N THR A 174 -16.16 -26.81 -14.90
CA THR A 174 -16.38 -28.27 -14.89
C THR A 174 -17.71 -28.64 -15.56
N GLU A 175 -18.79 -27.92 -15.24
CA GLU A 175 -20.11 -28.10 -15.89
C GLU A 175 -20.01 -27.91 -17.41
N TYR A 176 -19.33 -26.86 -17.85
CA TYR A 176 -19.12 -26.60 -19.26
C TYR A 176 -18.42 -27.77 -19.98
N LEU A 177 -17.40 -28.37 -19.37
CA LEU A 177 -16.75 -29.56 -19.92
C LEU A 177 -17.67 -30.77 -19.96
N LEU A 178 -18.47 -30.99 -18.92
CA LEU A 178 -19.42 -32.09 -18.83
C LEU A 178 -20.54 -31.97 -19.89
N GLU A 179 -21.06 -30.78 -20.09
CA GLU A 179 -22.07 -30.48 -21.12
C GLU A 179 -21.54 -30.71 -22.53
N ASN A 180 -20.24 -30.48 -22.76
CA ASN A 180 -19.59 -30.79 -24.03
C ASN A 180 -19.16 -32.27 -24.15
N GLY A 181 -19.63 -33.15 -23.27
CA GLY A 181 -19.45 -34.60 -23.35
C GLY A 181 -18.16 -35.13 -22.79
N HIS A 182 -17.30 -34.27 -22.20
CA HIS A 182 -16.08 -34.74 -21.55
C HIS A 182 -16.41 -35.50 -20.24
N ARG A 183 -15.77 -36.64 -20.03
CA ARG A 183 -15.97 -37.50 -18.84
C ARG A 183 -14.68 -37.77 -18.05
N ARG A 184 -13.53 -37.52 -18.66
CA ARG A 184 -12.22 -37.70 -18.06
C ARG A 184 -11.58 -36.30 -17.95
N ILE A 185 -11.82 -35.66 -16.81
CA ILE A 185 -11.40 -34.28 -16.55
C ILE A 185 -10.30 -34.34 -15.51
N ALA A 186 -9.19 -33.65 -15.75
CA ALA A 186 -8.11 -33.47 -14.79
C ALA A 186 -8.03 -32.02 -14.34
N CYS A 187 -7.79 -31.79 -13.06
CA CYS A 187 -7.51 -30.50 -12.48
C CYS A 187 -6.02 -30.38 -12.13
N ILE A 188 -5.35 -29.36 -12.67
CA ILE A 188 -3.96 -29.05 -12.30
C ILE A 188 -4.01 -28.00 -11.21
N GLN A 189 -3.50 -28.34 -10.04
CA GLN A 189 -3.45 -27.45 -8.89
C GLN A 189 -2.15 -26.65 -8.86
N GLY A 190 -2.22 -25.43 -8.33
CA GLY A 190 -1.07 -24.62 -7.96
C GLY A 190 -0.58 -24.91 -6.54
N THR A 191 -0.15 -23.88 -5.81
CA THR A 191 0.36 -23.96 -4.44
C THR A 191 -0.70 -24.52 -3.47
N PRO A 192 -0.48 -25.70 -2.84
CA PRO A 192 -1.53 -26.44 -2.10
C PRO A 192 -2.14 -25.69 -0.91
N HIS A 193 -1.41 -24.75 -0.32
CA HIS A 193 -1.83 -23.99 0.87
C HIS A 193 -2.61 -22.72 0.55
N SER A 194 -2.76 -22.38 -0.72
CA SER A 194 -3.52 -21.20 -1.14
C SER A 194 -5.03 -21.49 -1.13
N MET A 195 -5.81 -20.68 -0.43
CA MET A 195 -7.27 -20.81 -0.38
C MET A 195 -7.94 -20.81 -1.76
N PRO A 196 -7.58 -19.95 -2.71
CA PRO A 196 -8.11 -20.02 -4.07
C PRO A 196 -7.90 -21.38 -4.76
N VAL A 197 -6.80 -22.08 -4.44
CA VAL A 197 -6.54 -23.43 -4.98
C VAL A 197 -7.47 -24.44 -4.33
N ARG A 198 -7.65 -24.37 -3.00
CA ARG A 198 -8.56 -25.26 -2.25
C ARG A 198 -10.02 -25.06 -2.67
N ASP A 199 -10.43 -23.83 -2.93
CA ASP A 199 -11.79 -23.52 -3.35
C ASP A 199 -12.12 -24.03 -4.76
N ARG A 200 -11.09 -24.25 -5.62
CA ARG A 200 -11.27 -24.72 -7.00
C ARG A 200 -11.33 -26.25 -7.14
N VAL A 201 -11.07 -27.00 -6.09
CA VAL A 201 -11.00 -28.47 -6.07
C VAL A 201 -12.14 -29.06 -5.27
#